data_f75832970523de2be8b6584acfbc0feb
#
_entry.id   f75832970523de2be8b6584acfbc0feb
#
_cell.length_a   1.000
_cell.length_b   1.000
_cell.length_c   1.000
_cell.angle_alpha   90.00
_cell.angle_beta   90.00
_cell.angle_gamma   90.00
#
_symmetry.space_group_name_H-M   'P 1'
#
loop_
_entity.id
_entity.type
_entity.pdbx_description
1 polymer ?
#
loop_
_entity_poly.entity_id
_entity_poly.type
_entity_poly.pdbx_seq_one_letter_code
_entity_poly.pdbx_strand_id
1 'polypeptide(L)'
;IRSDVNFWIQTKRADSIQQRLPVDWNYGWENVTLCVTTENQRRADERLPILLDIPAKHKAFMIAPILSEAHVEKYLATNQFEQVLCDGENYDGDRPCYYEWIKSLHDQCKEYDVTFNFTGTGNVFVKDKKTYHIPKAYQRVQAQRSGLSYPS
;
A
#
# COMPACT_ATOMS: atom_id res chain seq x y z
N ILE A 1 -10.85 23.99 -5.13
CA ILE A 1 -9.78 23.02 -5.37
C ILE A 1 -9.41 23.00 -6.84
N ARG A 2 -8.12 22.85 -7.10
CA ARG A 2 -7.60 22.73 -8.45
C ARG A 2 -7.97 21.37 -9.04
N SER A 3 -8.80 21.35 -10.06
CA SER A 3 -9.21 20.14 -10.77
C SER A 3 -8.19 19.66 -11.80
N ASP A 4 -7.18 20.49 -12.10
CA ASP A 4 -6.08 20.21 -13.02
C ASP A 4 -4.92 19.44 -12.38
N VAL A 5 -5.00 19.15 -11.08
CA VAL A 5 -4.00 18.44 -10.30
C VAL A 5 -4.63 17.26 -9.58
N ASN A 6 -3.99 16.11 -9.65
CA ASN A 6 -4.38 14.94 -8.86
C ASN A 6 -3.74 14.99 -7.48
N PHE A 7 -4.53 14.75 -6.45
CA PHE A 7 -4.09 14.71 -5.06
C PHE A 7 -4.09 13.29 -4.54
N TRP A 8 -3.00 12.93 -3.88
CA TRP A 8 -2.86 11.69 -3.13
C TRP A 8 -2.78 12.02 -1.65
N ILE A 9 -3.79 11.63 -0.87
CA ILE A 9 -3.87 11.89 0.55
C ILE A 9 -3.62 10.58 1.29
N GLN A 10 -2.53 10.50 2.02
CA GLN A 10 -2.08 9.30 2.73
C GLN A 10 -2.03 9.53 4.22
N THR A 11 -2.59 8.59 5.00
CA THR A 11 -2.63 8.68 6.46
C THR A 11 -2.58 7.30 7.13
N LYS A 12 -2.05 7.26 8.35
CA LYS A 12 -2.21 6.14 9.28
C LYS A 12 -3.44 6.28 10.19
N ARG A 13 -4.10 7.44 10.13
CA ARG A 13 -5.23 7.82 10.98
C ARG A 13 -6.54 7.71 10.19
N ALA A 14 -6.91 6.47 9.83
CA ALA A 14 -8.16 6.21 9.13
C ALA A 14 -9.38 6.75 9.91
N ASP A 15 -9.34 6.62 11.23
CA ASP A 15 -10.35 7.08 12.18
C ASP A 15 -10.64 8.59 12.12
N SER A 16 -9.71 9.39 11.64
CA SER A 16 -9.83 10.85 11.56
C SER A 16 -10.19 11.38 10.18
N ILE A 17 -10.26 10.54 9.15
CA ILE A 17 -10.48 10.99 7.76
C ILE A 17 -11.82 11.70 7.64
N GLN A 18 -12.91 11.06 8.06
CA GLN A 18 -14.27 11.57 7.84
C GLN A 18 -14.49 12.96 8.44
N GLN A 19 -13.91 13.20 9.62
CA GLN A 19 -14.03 14.48 10.32
C GLN A 19 -13.29 15.63 9.62
N ARG A 20 -12.37 15.30 8.72
CA ARG A 20 -11.49 16.26 8.04
C ARG A 20 -11.85 16.46 6.58
N LEU A 21 -12.83 15.72 6.07
CA LEU A 21 -13.30 15.90 4.71
C LEU A 21 -14.04 17.23 4.57
N PRO A 22 -13.92 17.91 3.42
CA PRO A 22 -14.67 19.13 3.14
C PRO A 22 -16.19 18.90 3.19
N VAL A 23 -16.95 19.93 3.53
CA VAL A 23 -18.43 19.85 3.58
C VAL A 23 -19.06 19.49 2.23
N ASP A 24 -18.39 19.81 1.13
CA ASP A 24 -18.82 19.51 -0.24
C ASP A 24 -18.18 18.22 -0.80
N TRP A 25 -17.63 17.38 0.07
CA TRP A 25 -16.99 16.12 -0.32
C TRP A 25 -17.99 15.15 -0.99
N ASN A 26 -19.19 15.03 -0.47
CA ASN A 26 -20.25 14.12 -0.94
C ASN A 26 -19.75 12.69 -1.15
N TYR A 27 -19.62 12.25 -2.41
CA TYR A 27 -19.11 10.91 -2.79
C TYR A 27 -17.64 10.91 -3.19
N GLY A 28 -16.93 12.00 -2.93
CA GLY A 28 -15.53 12.17 -3.30
C GLY A 28 -15.33 12.98 -4.57
N TRP A 29 -14.09 13.41 -4.78
CA TRP A 29 -13.68 14.19 -5.94
C TRP A 29 -12.87 13.35 -6.90
N GLU A 30 -13.07 13.54 -8.21
CA GLU A 30 -12.43 12.76 -9.28
C GLU A 30 -10.90 12.83 -9.26
N ASN A 31 -10.34 13.90 -8.71
CA ASN A 31 -8.90 14.12 -8.67
C ASN A 31 -8.29 13.84 -7.30
N VAL A 32 -8.99 13.16 -6.40
CA VAL A 32 -8.50 12.86 -5.05
C VAL A 32 -8.55 11.37 -4.76
N THR A 33 -7.39 10.80 -4.44
CA THR A 33 -7.26 9.43 -3.92
C THR A 33 -7.04 9.46 -2.42
N LEU A 34 -7.84 8.71 -1.68
CA LEU A 34 -7.61 8.46 -0.25
C LEU A 34 -6.81 7.17 -0.10
N CYS A 35 -5.69 7.26 0.61
CA CYS A 35 -4.81 6.14 0.89
C CYS A 35 -4.59 5.98 2.39
N VAL A 36 -4.75 4.76 2.88
CA VAL A 36 -4.44 4.42 4.28
C VAL A 36 -3.21 3.53 4.32
N THR A 37 -2.28 3.86 5.22
CA THR A 37 -1.08 3.05 5.46
C THR A 37 -1.33 2.05 6.58
N THR A 38 -0.93 0.81 6.33
CA THR A 38 -0.91 -0.29 7.28
C THR A 38 0.51 -0.88 7.34
N GLU A 39 0.86 -1.58 8.40
CA GLU A 39 2.17 -2.20 8.54
C GLU A 39 2.08 -3.73 8.63
N ASN A 40 0.93 -4.24 9.05
CA ASN A 40 0.69 -5.65 9.29
C ASN A 40 -0.80 -5.98 9.17
N GLN A 41 -1.14 -7.26 9.30
CA GLN A 41 -2.53 -7.73 9.22
C GLN A 41 -3.46 -7.03 10.21
N ARG A 42 -3.02 -6.88 11.46
CA ARG A 42 -3.83 -6.21 12.48
C ARG A 42 -4.21 -4.79 12.09
N ARG A 43 -3.24 -4.01 11.59
CA ARG A 43 -3.49 -2.64 11.15
C ARG A 43 -4.35 -2.57 9.89
N ALA A 44 -4.18 -3.53 8.98
CA ALA A 44 -5.08 -3.65 7.84
C ALA A 44 -6.53 -3.91 8.29
N ASP A 45 -6.74 -4.86 9.18
CA ASP A 45 -8.07 -5.22 9.69
C ASP A 45 -8.71 -4.12 10.55
N GLU A 46 -7.93 -3.27 11.17
CA GLU A 46 -8.43 -2.09 11.91
C GLU A 46 -8.79 -0.93 10.98
N ARG A 47 -7.98 -0.65 9.98
CA ARG A 47 -8.02 0.61 9.20
C ARG A 47 -8.76 0.51 7.88
N LEU A 48 -8.64 -0.61 7.17
CA LEU A 48 -9.24 -0.74 5.83
C LEU A 48 -10.78 -0.77 5.88
N PRO A 49 -11.45 -1.41 6.86
CA PRO A 49 -12.90 -1.30 6.98
C PRO A 49 -13.38 0.14 7.16
N ILE A 50 -12.64 0.95 7.91
CA ILE A 50 -12.97 2.38 8.09
C ILE A 50 -12.90 3.12 6.75
N LEU A 51 -11.84 2.91 5.97
CA LEU A 51 -11.70 3.52 4.65
C LEU A 51 -12.79 3.06 3.68
N LEU A 52 -13.19 1.79 3.75
CA LEU A 52 -14.27 1.26 2.91
C LEU A 52 -15.60 1.96 3.17
N ASP A 53 -15.87 2.34 4.43
CA ASP A 53 -17.10 3.04 4.81
C ASP A 53 -17.10 4.54 4.42
N ILE A 54 -15.95 5.08 4.03
CA ILE A 54 -15.85 6.49 3.61
C ILE A 54 -16.15 6.59 2.11
N PRO A 55 -17.14 7.42 1.68
CA PRO A 55 -17.36 7.65 0.26
C PRO A 55 -16.13 8.32 -0.36
N ALA A 56 -15.61 7.76 -1.43
CA ALA A 56 -14.53 8.33 -2.21
C ALA A 56 -14.52 7.75 -3.62
N LYS A 57 -14.12 8.54 -4.60
CA LYS A 57 -13.99 8.10 -5.99
C LYS A 57 -12.83 7.13 -6.17
N HIS A 58 -11.71 7.39 -5.47
CA HIS A 58 -10.49 6.62 -5.59
C HIS A 58 -9.96 6.27 -4.21
N LYS A 59 -9.73 4.98 -3.99
CA LYS A 59 -9.17 4.43 -2.75
C LYS A 59 -7.97 3.56 -3.04
N ALA A 60 -6.96 3.67 -2.18
CA ALA A 60 -5.77 2.84 -2.19
C ALA A 60 -5.37 2.51 -0.75
N PHE A 61 -4.50 1.55 -0.58
CA PHE A 61 -3.81 1.36 0.69
C PHE A 61 -2.34 1.00 0.47
N MET A 62 -1.55 1.25 1.50
CA MET A 62 -0.12 1.00 1.48
C MET A 62 0.25 0.11 2.67
N ILE A 63 1.05 -0.90 2.43
CA ILE A 63 1.65 -1.74 3.47
C ILE A 63 3.10 -1.32 3.60
N ALA A 64 3.38 -0.43 4.57
CA ALA A 64 4.72 0.14 4.74
C ALA A 64 4.99 0.61 6.18
N PRO A 65 6.12 0.21 6.76
CA PRO A 65 6.92 -0.91 6.25
C PRO A 65 6.16 -2.23 6.40
N ILE A 66 6.36 -3.13 5.47
CA ILE A 66 5.81 -4.49 5.62
C ILE A 66 6.61 -5.24 6.70
N LEU A 67 5.91 -5.71 7.71
CA LEU A 67 6.52 -6.34 8.90
C LEU A 67 6.14 -7.81 9.07
N SER A 68 5.17 -8.28 8.31
CA SER A 68 4.71 -9.66 8.29
C SER A 68 3.95 -9.95 7.02
N GLU A 69 3.71 -11.21 6.75
CA GLU A 69 2.78 -11.60 5.68
C GLU A 69 1.40 -11.00 5.93
N ALA A 70 0.77 -10.52 4.87
CA ALA A 70 -0.56 -9.92 4.93
C ALA A 70 -1.50 -10.58 3.92
N HIS A 71 -2.71 -10.87 4.37
CA HIS A 71 -3.79 -11.43 3.57
C HIS A 71 -4.89 -10.38 3.44
N VAL A 72 -5.05 -9.84 2.25
CA VAL A 72 -5.91 -8.68 1.98
C VAL A 72 -7.02 -8.97 0.96
N GLU A 73 -7.19 -10.23 0.57
CA GLU A 73 -8.13 -10.67 -0.46
C GLU A 73 -9.56 -10.19 -0.19
N LYS A 74 -10.00 -10.25 1.07
CA LYS A 74 -11.36 -9.79 1.46
C LYS A 74 -11.58 -8.31 1.18
N TYR A 75 -10.52 -7.50 1.24
CA TYR A 75 -10.58 -6.07 0.91
C TYR A 75 -10.52 -5.85 -0.59
N LEU A 76 -9.68 -6.60 -1.30
CA LEU A 76 -9.60 -6.53 -2.76
C LEU A 76 -10.91 -6.97 -3.43
N ALA A 77 -11.59 -7.95 -2.85
CA ALA A 77 -12.88 -8.46 -3.34
C ALA A 77 -14.01 -7.42 -3.28
N THR A 78 -13.85 -6.33 -2.54
CA THR A 78 -14.83 -5.24 -2.51
C THR A 78 -14.87 -4.41 -3.80
N ASN A 79 -13.87 -4.54 -4.66
CA ASN A 79 -13.67 -3.74 -5.87
C ASN A 79 -13.59 -2.23 -5.63
N GLN A 80 -13.29 -1.80 -4.40
CA GLN A 80 -13.18 -0.39 -4.05
C GLN A 80 -11.74 0.13 -4.04
N PHE A 81 -10.76 -0.78 -3.97
CA PHE A 81 -9.35 -0.40 -4.02
C PHE A 81 -8.80 -0.53 -5.43
N GLU A 82 -8.23 0.55 -5.93
CA GLU A 82 -7.62 0.60 -7.26
C GLU A 82 -6.14 0.20 -7.24
N GLN A 83 -5.49 0.39 -6.08
CA GLN A 83 -4.06 0.22 -5.97
C GLN A 83 -3.65 -0.19 -4.56
N VAL A 84 -2.69 -1.10 -4.50
CA VAL A 84 -1.95 -1.49 -3.29
C VAL A 84 -0.48 -1.14 -3.50
N LEU A 85 0.11 -0.44 -2.52
CA LEU A 85 1.54 -0.16 -2.51
C LEU A 85 2.20 -0.92 -1.36
N CYS A 86 3.45 -1.30 -1.54
CA CYS A 86 4.22 -1.97 -0.50
C CYS A 86 5.67 -1.52 -0.50
N ASP A 87 6.22 -1.32 0.70
CA ASP A 87 7.61 -0.91 0.89
C ASP A 87 8.21 -1.62 2.12
N GLY A 88 9.48 -1.95 2.05
CA GLY A 88 10.25 -2.42 3.20
C GLY A 88 10.69 -1.26 4.09
N GLU A 89 11.19 -1.57 5.29
CA GLU A 89 11.68 -0.58 6.23
C GLU A 89 12.97 0.09 5.74
N ASN A 90 12.95 1.40 5.62
CA ASN A 90 14.08 2.19 5.11
C ASN A 90 14.51 3.33 6.05
N TYR A 91 14.09 3.27 7.31
CA TYR A 91 14.49 4.19 8.37
C TYR A 91 15.65 3.60 9.19
N ASP A 92 15.72 3.93 10.45
CA ASP A 92 16.81 3.50 11.34
C ASP A 92 16.73 2.03 11.76
N GLY A 93 15.66 1.33 11.43
CA GLY A 93 15.48 -0.08 11.71
C GLY A 93 15.92 -0.97 10.57
N ASP A 94 16.31 -2.20 10.90
CA ASP A 94 16.75 -3.23 9.95
C ASP A 94 15.80 -4.43 9.96
N ARG A 95 14.49 -4.19 10.21
CA ARG A 95 13.51 -5.28 10.14
C ARG A 95 13.39 -5.76 8.70
N PRO A 96 13.54 -7.05 8.45
CA PRO A 96 13.63 -7.56 7.10
C PRO A 96 12.29 -7.51 6.35
N CYS A 97 12.39 -7.28 5.05
CA CYS A 97 11.33 -7.49 4.08
C CYS A 97 11.59 -8.82 3.37
N TYR A 98 10.65 -9.75 3.43
CA TYR A 98 10.78 -11.07 2.82
C TYR A 98 10.14 -11.09 1.44
N TYR A 99 10.86 -11.66 0.48
CA TYR A 99 10.38 -11.86 -0.90
C TYR A 99 9.01 -12.56 -0.93
N GLU A 100 8.82 -13.59 -0.09
CA GLU A 100 7.59 -14.36 -0.04
C GLU A 100 6.37 -13.51 0.34
N TRP A 101 6.54 -12.52 1.22
CA TRP A 101 5.48 -11.60 1.60
C TRP A 101 5.04 -10.72 0.43
N ILE A 102 6.03 -10.21 -0.33
CA ILE A 102 5.77 -9.38 -1.50
C ILE A 102 5.15 -10.21 -2.62
N LYS A 103 5.66 -11.45 -2.82
CA LYS A 103 5.12 -12.37 -3.83
C LYS A 103 3.65 -12.73 -3.52
N SER A 104 3.33 -12.96 -2.24
CA SER A 104 1.97 -13.22 -1.80
C SER A 104 1.04 -12.04 -2.14
N LEU A 105 1.45 -10.80 -1.85
CA LEU A 105 0.67 -9.61 -2.20
C LEU A 105 0.52 -9.43 -3.71
N HIS A 106 1.57 -9.69 -4.47
CA HIS A 106 1.51 -9.70 -5.94
C HIS A 106 0.43 -10.66 -6.44
N ASP A 107 0.44 -11.89 -5.94
CA ASP A 107 -0.49 -12.92 -6.38
C ASP A 107 -1.94 -12.59 -6.00
N GLN A 108 -2.17 -12.09 -4.79
CA GLN A 108 -3.48 -11.60 -4.34
C GLN A 108 -3.99 -10.48 -5.24
N CYS A 109 -3.18 -9.47 -5.50
CA CYS A 109 -3.58 -8.34 -6.35
C CYS A 109 -3.84 -8.76 -7.80
N LYS A 110 -3.04 -9.68 -8.32
CA LYS A 110 -3.22 -10.24 -9.65
C LYS A 110 -4.55 -11.01 -9.77
N GLU A 111 -4.90 -11.79 -8.76
CA GLU A 111 -6.16 -12.56 -8.73
C GLU A 111 -7.39 -11.64 -8.81
N TYR A 112 -7.35 -10.48 -8.15
CA TYR A 112 -8.46 -9.53 -8.12
C TYR A 112 -8.30 -8.37 -9.14
N ASP A 113 -7.29 -8.43 -10.00
CA ASP A 113 -6.98 -7.39 -11.01
C ASP A 113 -6.83 -5.99 -10.40
N VAL A 114 -6.14 -5.93 -9.27
CA VAL A 114 -5.80 -4.68 -8.58
C VAL A 114 -4.33 -4.36 -8.81
N THR A 115 -4.02 -3.11 -9.15
CA THR A 115 -2.64 -2.67 -9.34
C THR A 115 -1.84 -2.85 -8.05
N PHE A 116 -0.67 -3.49 -8.16
CA PHE A 116 0.27 -3.66 -7.06
C PHE A 116 1.61 -3.02 -7.38
N ASN A 117 2.05 -2.09 -6.53
CA ASN A 117 3.34 -1.41 -6.66
C ASN A 117 4.27 -1.77 -5.51
N PHE A 118 5.29 -2.55 -5.80
CA PHE A 118 6.41 -2.77 -4.89
C PHE A 118 7.39 -1.62 -5.05
N THR A 119 7.39 -0.67 -4.11
CA THR A 119 8.07 0.62 -4.23
C THR A 119 9.48 0.65 -3.70
N GLY A 120 9.84 -0.26 -2.79
CA GLY A 120 11.18 -0.32 -2.22
C GLY A 120 11.43 -1.59 -1.43
N THR A 121 12.66 -2.10 -1.48
CA THR A 121 13.05 -3.32 -0.78
C THR A 121 13.22 -3.13 0.73
N GLY A 122 13.39 -1.89 1.18
CA GLY A 122 13.89 -1.61 2.53
C GLY A 122 15.39 -1.86 2.65
N ASN A 123 15.92 -1.65 3.86
CA ASN A 123 17.35 -1.81 4.15
C ASN A 123 17.79 -3.27 4.09
N VAL A 124 16.92 -4.19 4.52
CA VAL A 124 17.20 -5.62 4.59
C VAL A 124 16.14 -6.39 3.81
N PHE A 125 16.56 -7.07 2.77
CA PHE A 125 15.70 -7.91 1.93
C PHE A 125 16.14 -9.36 1.98
N VAL A 126 15.20 -10.28 2.20
CA VAL A 126 15.48 -11.70 2.32
C VAL A 126 14.82 -12.45 1.17
N LYS A 127 15.61 -13.23 0.44
CA LYS A 127 15.14 -14.11 -0.64
C LYS A 127 15.97 -15.39 -0.68
N ASP A 128 15.31 -16.53 -0.82
CA ASP A 128 15.97 -17.84 -0.92
C ASP A 128 16.99 -18.09 0.23
N LYS A 129 16.59 -17.73 1.45
CA LYS A 129 17.42 -17.81 2.68
C LYS A 129 18.67 -16.93 2.67
N LYS A 130 18.80 -16.03 1.69
CA LYS A 130 19.89 -15.06 1.61
C LYS A 130 19.38 -13.69 2.07
N THR A 131 20.21 -13.02 2.86
CA THR A 131 19.95 -11.68 3.35
C THR A 131 20.76 -10.68 2.54
N TYR A 132 20.07 -9.67 2.03
CA TYR A 132 20.67 -8.59 1.25
C TYR A 132 20.52 -7.28 2.01
N HIS A 133 21.64 -6.58 2.23
CA HIS A 133 21.64 -5.22 2.76
C HIS A 133 21.68 -4.26 1.57
N ILE A 134 20.57 -3.56 1.32
CA ILE A 134 20.41 -2.75 0.12
C ILE A 134 20.49 -1.27 0.47
N PRO A 135 21.53 -0.55 0.00
CA PRO A 135 21.63 0.89 0.23
C PRO A 135 20.41 1.64 -0.29
N LYS A 136 20.02 2.70 0.41
CA LYS A 136 18.80 3.48 0.14
C LYS A 136 18.68 3.90 -1.33
N ALA A 137 19.78 4.28 -1.96
CA ALA A 137 19.82 4.70 -3.36
C ALA A 137 19.39 3.61 -4.36
N TYR A 138 19.48 2.32 -3.97
CA TYR A 138 19.17 1.19 -4.85
C TYR A 138 17.85 0.49 -4.54
N GLN A 139 17.22 0.76 -3.40
CA GLN A 139 16.04 0.03 -2.93
C GLN A 139 14.87 0.09 -3.92
N ARG A 140 14.60 1.27 -4.46
CA ARG A 140 13.55 1.47 -5.46
C ARG A 140 13.85 0.75 -6.77
N VAL A 141 15.06 0.86 -7.26
CA VAL A 141 15.50 0.22 -8.52
C VAL A 141 15.44 -1.29 -8.41
N GLN A 142 15.87 -1.84 -7.26
CA GLN A 142 15.82 -3.28 -7.02
C GLN A 142 14.37 -3.78 -6.94
N ALA A 143 13.49 -3.03 -6.28
CA ALA A 143 12.07 -3.36 -6.23
C ALA A 143 11.45 -3.37 -7.65
N GLN A 144 11.73 -2.37 -8.46
CA GLN A 144 11.27 -2.32 -9.86
C GLN A 144 11.78 -3.49 -10.70
N ARG A 145 13.06 -3.85 -10.56
CA ARG A 145 13.69 -4.96 -11.29
C ARG A 145 13.23 -6.34 -10.84
N SER A 146 12.60 -6.45 -9.69
CA SER A 146 12.14 -7.73 -9.14
C SER A 146 11.03 -8.39 -9.98
N GLY A 147 10.29 -7.59 -10.76
CA GLY A 147 9.10 -8.05 -11.49
C GLY A 147 7.90 -8.35 -10.58
N LEU A 148 7.94 -7.89 -9.31
CA LEU A 148 6.88 -8.18 -8.33
C LEU A 148 5.73 -7.16 -8.34
N SER A 149 5.84 -6.08 -9.09
CA SER A 149 4.69 -5.20 -9.33
C SER A 149 3.71 -5.81 -10.33
N TYR A 150 2.43 -5.45 -10.24
CA TYR A 150 1.37 -5.91 -11.15
C TYR A 150 0.48 -4.73 -11.56
N PRO A 151 0.12 -4.61 -12.87
CA PRO A 151 0.73 -5.35 -13.98
C PRO A 151 2.23 -5.00 -14.13
N SER A 152 2.99 -5.94 -14.67
CA SER A 152 4.44 -5.81 -14.84
C SER A 152 4.80 -5.12 -16.16
#